data_a096152037a08447002ac3552ba197d8
#
_entry.id   a096152037a08447002ac3552ba197d8
#
_cell.length_a   1.000
_cell.length_b   1.000
_cell.length_c   1.000
_cell.angle_alpha   90.00
_cell.angle_beta   90.00
_cell.angle_gamma   90.00
#
_symmetry.space_group_name_H-M   'P 1'
#
loop_
_entity.id
_entity.type
_entity.pdbx_description
1 polymer ?
#
loop_
_entity_poly.entity_id
_entity_poly.type
_entity_poly.pdbx_seq_one_letter_code
_entity_poly.pdbx_strand_id
1 'polypeptide(L)'
;MKFTEFNFHPNLLEGIEASNYETATPVQEQVIPPILEGRDVIASAQTGTGKTAAFLLPVMNNLLKNHVDGQVGALVVVPTRELAIQISQHVEGLSYFTHLSSIAIYGGNDAQNFVAEKKALQMGADIIVCTPGRMIAHLNMGYVNL
;
A
#
# COMPACT_ATOMS: atom_id res chain seq x y z
N MET A 1 -19.51 -10.11 -6.86
CA MET A 1 -18.54 -9.80 -7.92
C MET A 1 -17.22 -10.47 -7.63
N LYS A 2 -16.65 -11.13 -8.59
CA LYS A 2 -15.35 -11.79 -8.43
C LYS A 2 -14.22 -10.81 -8.71
N PHE A 3 -13.06 -11.02 -8.08
CA PHE A 3 -11.90 -10.14 -8.30
C PHE A 3 -11.41 -10.15 -9.75
N THR A 4 -11.64 -11.23 -10.49
CA THR A 4 -11.31 -11.32 -11.92
C THR A 4 -12.11 -10.32 -12.79
N GLU A 5 -13.20 -9.79 -12.29
CA GLU A 5 -14.08 -8.87 -13.03
C GLU A 5 -13.63 -7.40 -12.97
N PHE A 6 -12.65 -7.05 -12.10
CA PHE A 6 -12.17 -5.68 -12.00
C PHE A 6 -11.09 -5.31 -13.04
N ASN A 7 -10.62 -6.26 -13.82
CA ASN A 7 -9.58 -6.07 -14.82
C ASN A 7 -8.22 -5.61 -14.22
N PHE A 8 -7.85 -6.20 -13.08
CA PHE A 8 -6.53 -5.95 -12.51
C PHE A 8 -5.40 -6.45 -13.40
N HIS A 9 -4.23 -5.82 -13.26
CA HIS A 9 -3.03 -6.28 -13.92
C HIS A 9 -2.80 -7.78 -13.63
N PRO A 10 -2.40 -8.59 -14.63
CA PRO A 10 -2.26 -10.05 -14.43
C PRO A 10 -1.35 -10.44 -13.27
N ASN A 11 -0.26 -9.73 -13.06
CA ASN A 11 0.66 -10.04 -11.96
C ASN A 11 0.06 -9.71 -10.59
N LEU A 12 -0.75 -8.67 -10.50
CA LEU A 12 -1.49 -8.36 -9.28
C LEU A 12 -2.56 -9.42 -9.03
N LEU A 13 -3.25 -9.85 -10.06
CA LEU A 13 -4.28 -10.89 -9.96
C LEU A 13 -3.70 -12.21 -9.43
N GLU A 14 -2.47 -12.57 -9.82
CA GLU A 14 -1.78 -13.73 -9.25
C GLU A 14 -1.61 -13.61 -7.73
N GLY A 15 -1.23 -12.44 -7.24
CA GLY A 15 -1.13 -12.17 -5.81
C GLY A 15 -2.48 -12.24 -5.11
N ILE A 16 -3.54 -11.76 -5.74
CA ILE A 16 -4.91 -11.83 -5.22
C ILE A 16 -5.34 -13.28 -5.08
N GLU A 17 -5.12 -14.09 -6.09
CA GLU A 17 -5.47 -15.52 -6.08
C GLU A 17 -4.64 -16.29 -5.05
N ALA A 18 -3.35 -16.00 -4.96
CA ALA A 18 -2.46 -16.62 -3.96
C ALA A 18 -2.86 -16.27 -2.53
N SER A 19 -3.53 -15.13 -2.32
CA SER A 19 -4.05 -14.70 -1.03
C SER A 19 -5.47 -15.21 -0.75
N ASN A 20 -6.00 -16.08 -1.61
CA ASN A 20 -7.33 -16.69 -1.50
C ASN A 20 -8.49 -15.67 -1.55
N TYR A 21 -8.30 -14.56 -2.23
CA TYR A 21 -9.38 -13.62 -2.51
C TYR A 21 -10.11 -14.06 -3.77
N GLU A 22 -11.35 -14.47 -3.63
CA GLU A 22 -12.17 -14.94 -4.74
C GLU A 22 -13.32 -13.98 -5.06
N THR A 23 -14.12 -13.66 -4.04
CA THR A 23 -15.30 -12.82 -4.18
C THR A 23 -15.14 -11.54 -3.38
N ALA A 24 -15.43 -10.41 -4.00
CA ALA A 24 -15.33 -9.10 -3.35
C ALA A 24 -16.44 -8.91 -2.30
N THR A 25 -16.08 -8.29 -1.19
CA THR A 25 -17.03 -7.84 -0.18
C THR A 25 -17.79 -6.60 -0.67
N PRO A 26 -18.93 -6.23 -0.04
CA PRO A 26 -19.66 -5.03 -0.45
C PRO A 26 -18.84 -3.76 -0.46
N VAL A 27 -17.97 -3.54 0.56
CA VAL A 27 -17.12 -2.36 0.59
C VAL A 27 -16.09 -2.38 -0.54
N GLN A 28 -15.56 -3.55 -0.88
CA GLN A 28 -14.62 -3.69 -1.99
C GLN A 28 -15.30 -3.38 -3.33
N GLU A 29 -16.50 -3.87 -3.56
CA GLU A 29 -17.26 -3.58 -4.78
C GLU A 29 -17.54 -2.09 -4.97
N GLN A 30 -17.77 -1.38 -3.87
CA GLN A 30 -18.08 0.05 -3.91
C GLN A 30 -16.83 0.92 -4.05
N VAL A 31 -15.71 0.53 -3.45
CA VAL A 31 -14.49 1.35 -3.33
C VAL A 31 -13.52 1.13 -4.49
N ILE A 32 -13.38 -0.10 -4.96
CA ILE A 32 -12.38 -0.43 -5.98
C ILE A 32 -12.62 0.33 -7.30
N PRO A 33 -13.82 0.34 -7.89
CA PRO A 33 -14.01 1.01 -9.18
C PRO A 33 -13.67 2.50 -9.18
N PRO A 34 -14.15 3.32 -8.22
CA PRO A 34 -13.81 4.75 -8.25
C PRO A 34 -12.31 5.01 -8.08
N ILE A 35 -11.59 4.22 -7.29
CA ILE A 35 -10.14 4.39 -7.15
C ILE A 35 -9.43 4.02 -8.45
N LEU A 36 -9.86 2.96 -9.12
CA LEU A 36 -9.31 2.59 -10.44
C LEU A 36 -9.47 3.71 -11.47
N GLU A 37 -10.53 4.50 -11.34
CA GLU A 37 -10.77 5.68 -12.19
C GLU A 37 -10.01 6.93 -11.76
N GLY A 38 -9.22 6.85 -10.69
CA GLY A 38 -8.45 7.98 -10.18
C GLY A 38 -9.23 8.96 -9.30
N ARG A 39 -10.38 8.55 -8.79
CA ARG A 39 -11.22 9.40 -7.92
C ARG A 39 -10.87 9.23 -6.45
N ASP A 40 -11.03 10.29 -5.67
CA ASP A 40 -10.91 10.27 -4.22
C ASP A 40 -12.12 9.57 -3.61
N VAL A 41 -11.89 8.86 -2.50
CA VAL A 41 -12.93 8.06 -1.82
C VAL A 41 -12.84 8.23 -0.31
N ILE A 42 -13.98 8.40 0.34
CA ILE A 42 -14.11 8.24 1.78
C ILE A 42 -14.98 7.01 2.03
N ALA A 43 -14.43 6.01 2.70
CA ALA A 43 -15.15 4.76 2.95
C ALA A 43 -15.15 4.45 4.45
N SER A 44 -16.32 4.10 4.96
CA SER A 44 -16.50 3.66 6.33
C SER A 44 -17.12 2.26 6.32
N ALA A 45 -16.48 1.34 7.00
CA ALA A 45 -16.95 -0.03 7.12
C ALA A 45 -16.43 -0.64 8.41
N GLN A 46 -17.12 -1.66 8.90
CA GLN A 46 -16.72 -2.35 10.12
C GLN A 46 -15.40 -3.13 9.91
N THR A 47 -14.70 -3.38 11.02
CA THR A 47 -13.50 -4.23 11.03
C THR A 47 -13.84 -5.62 10.46
N GLY A 48 -12.95 -6.17 9.66
CA GLY A 48 -13.13 -7.50 9.07
C GLY A 48 -13.93 -7.53 7.77
N THR A 49 -14.28 -6.37 7.19
CA THR A 49 -15.03 -6.30 5.94
C THR A 49 -14.15 -6.17 4.70
N GLY A 50 -12.82 -6.26 4.87
CA GLY A 50 -11.90 -6.20 3.74
C GLY A 50 -11.53 -4.78 3.29
N LYS A 51 -11.59 -3.79 4.18
CA LYS A 51 -11.22 -2.39 3.85
C LYS A 51 -9.81 -2.25 3.33
N THR A 52 -8.86 -2.98 3.91
CA THR A 52 -7.45 -2.89 3.52
C THR A 52 -7.26 -3.25 2.04
N ALA A 53 -7.80 -4.38 1.61
CA ALA A 53 -7.73 -4.78 0.20
C ALA A 53 -8.53 -3.83 -0.68
N ALA A 54 -9.62 -3.26 -0.18
CA ALA A 54 -10.47 -2.35 -0.94
C ALA A 54 -9.70 -1.12 -1.44
N PHE A 55 -8.77 -0.58 -0.66
CA PHE A 55 -7.95 0.53 -1.14
C PHE A 55 -6.61 0.09 -1.72
N LEU A 56 -5.98 -0.95 -1.17
CA LEU A 56 -4.66 -1.41 -1.64
C LEU A 56 -4.70 -1.91 -3.08
N LEU A 57 -5.67 -2.75 -3.42
CA LEU A 57 -5.71 -3.38 -4.73
C LEU A 57 -5.82 -2.37 -5.88
N PRO A 58 -6.76 -1.41 -5.86
CA PRO A 58 -6.82 -0.44 -6.94
C PRO A 58 -5.63 0.52 -6.96
N VAL A 59 -5.09 0.90 -5.80
CA VAL A 59 -3.90 1.74 -5.72
C VAL A 59 -2.71 1.01 -6.36
N MET A 60 -2.48 -0.24 -5.98
CA MET A 60 -1.39 -1.04 -6.55
C MET A 60 -1.56 -1.23 -8.06
N ASN A 61 -2.79 -1.46 -8.51
CA ASN A 61 -3.07 -1.57 -9.94
C ASN A 61 -2.74 -0.29 -10.69
N ASN A 62 -3.11 0.87 -10.15
CA ASN A 62 -2.79 2.16 -10.75
C ASN A 62 -1.28 2.41 -10.79
N LEU A 63 -0.55 1.99 -9.76
CA LEU A 63 0.91 2.09 -9.74
C LEU A 63 1.58 1.20 -10.80
N LEU A 64 1.05 0.01 -11.04
CA LEU A 64 1.56 -0.88 -12.08
C LEU A 64 1.42 -0.28 -13.47
N LYS A 65 0.38 0.55 -13.68
CA LYS A 65 0.15 1.24 -14.96
C LYS A 65 1.03 2.48 -15.13
N ASN A 66 1.36 3.17 -14.03
CA ASN A 66 2.00 4.49 -14.05
C ASN A 66 3.28 4.51 -13.21
N HIS A 67 4.05 3.43 -13.25
CA HIS A 67 5.27 3.30 -12.45
C HIS A 67 6.33 4.32 -12.85
N VAL A 68 6.90 5.00 -11.84
CA VAL A 68 8.04 5.91 -12.00
C VAL A 68 9.13 5.50 -11.01
N ASP A 69 10.28 5.10 -11.52
CA ASP A 69 11.42 4.66 -10.69
C ASP A 69 11.93 5.79 -9.78
N GLY A 70 12.26 5.44 -8.56
CA GLY A 70 12.83 6.36 -7.58
C GLY A 70 11.86 7.35 -6.98
N GLN A 71 10.59 7.28 -7.32
CA GLN A 71 9.54 8.15 -6.81
C GLN A 71 8.52 7.35 -6.00
N VAL A 72 8.04 7.93 -4.91
CA VAL A 72 6.98 7.31 -4.11
C VAL A 72 5.65 7.42 -4.87
N GLY A 73 5.03 6.28 -5.13
CA GLY A 73 3.74 6.22 -5.82
C GLY A 73 2.54 6.31 -4.88
N ALA A 74 2.66 5.73 -3.70
CA ALA A 74 1.58 5.73 -2.71
C ALA A 74 2.13 5.84 -1.28
N LEU A 75 1.42 6.61 -0.47
CA LEU A 75 1.71 6.76 0.95
C LEU A 75 0.50 6.30 1.75
N VAL A 76 0.68 5.27 2.56
CA VAL A 76 -0.37 4.74 3.44
C VAL A 76 -0.05 5.17 4.87
N VAL A 77 -0.90 6.02 5.43
CA VAL A 77 -0.71 6.56 6.79
C VAL A 77 -1.66 5.85 7.73
N VAL A 78 -1.12 5.27 8.81
CA VAL A 78 -1.88 4.53 9.79
C VAL A 78 -1.57 5.02 11.20
N PRO A 79 -2.51 4.89 12.16
CA PRO A 79 -2.33 5.47 13.50
C PRO A 79 -1.41 4.67 14.41
N THR A 80 -1.22 3.37 14.18
CA THR A 80 -0.46 2.51 15.06
C THR A 80 0.60 1.71 14.32
N ARG A 81 1.65 1.36 15.04
CA ARG A 81 2.74 0.53 14.60
C ARG A 81 2.26 -0.87 14.16
N GLU A 82 1.35 -1.47 14.95
CA GLU A 82 0.80 -2.79 14.68
C GLU A 82 0.04 -2.81 13.37
N LEU A 83 -0.75 -1.78 13.10
CA LEU A 83 -1.49 -1.67 11.85
C LEU A 83 -0.56 -1.46 10.66
N ALA A 84 0.51 -0.69 10.83
CA ALA A 84 1.53 -0.52 9.80
C ALA A 84 2.17 -1.86 9.42
N ILE A 85 2.48 -2.70 10.40
CA ILE A 85 3.03 -4.03 10.19
C ILE A 85 2.05 -4.92 9.41
N GLN A 86 0.78 -4.92 9.82
CA GLN A 86 -0.26 -5.72 9.17
C GLN A 86 -0.45 -5.32 7.71
N ILE A 87 -0.54 -4.03 7.43
CA ILE A 87 -0.73 -3.54 6.07
C ILE A 87 0.51 -3.82 5.22
N SER A 88 1.69 -3.64 5.79
CA SER A 88 2.95 -3.94 5.10
C SER A 88 3.01 -5.41 4.67
N GLN A 89 2.58 -6.33 5.52
CA GLN A 89 2.51 -7.75 5.19
C GLN A 89 1.50 -8.02 4.07
N HIS A 90 0.36 -7.35 4.08
CA HIS A 90 -0.61 -7.43 2.99
C HIS A 90 -0.02 -6.96 1.66
N VAL A 91 0.67 -5.83 1.67
CA VAL A 91 1.33 -5.30 0.48
C VAL A 91 2.37 -6.29 -0.05
N GLU A 92 3.20 -6.84 0.82
CA GLU A 92 4.22 -7.84 0.43
C GLU A 92 3.59 -9.06 -0.25
N GLY A 93 2.52 -9.60 0.32
CA GLY A 93 1.83 -10.75 -0.25
C GLY A 93 1.20 -10.44 -1.60
N LEU A 94 0.51 -9.32 -1.71
CA LEU A 94 -0.17 -8.92 -2.94
C LEU A 94 0.80 -8.52 -4.06
N SER A 95 1.95 -7.95 -3.70
CA SER A 95 2.95 -7.50 -4.68
C SER A 95 3.96 -8.57 -5.08
N TYR A 96 3.86 -9.76 -4.53
CA TYR A 96 4.87 -10.83 -4.71
C TYR A 96 5.21 -11.11 -6.18
N PHE A 97 4.21 -11.13 -7.05
CA PHE A 97 4.39 -11.39 -8.48
C PHE A 97 4.55 -10.12 -9.32
N THR A 98 4.66 -8.95 -8.66
CA THR A 98 4.83 -7.67 -9.32
C THR A 98 6.24 -7.13 -9.10
N HIS A 99 6.57 -6.03 -9.76
CA HIS A 99 7.83 -5.32 -9.53
C HIS A 99 7.70 -4.19 -8.50
N LEU A 100 6.55 -4.02 -7.88
CA LEU A 100 6.32 -2.97 -6.88
C LEU A 100 7.13 -3.23 -5.63
N SER A 101 7.83 -2.22 -5.16
CA SER A 101 8.56 -2.24 -3.89
C SER A 101 7.79 -1.51 -2.81
N SER A 102 7.96 -1.95 -1.56
CA SER A 102 7.32 -1.33 -0.42
C SER A 102 8.24 -1.28 0.78
N ILE A 103 8.06 -0.27 1.63
CA ILE A 103 8.74 -0.17 2.91
C ILE A 103 7.75 0.22 3.98
N ALA A 104 8.04 -0.19 5.22
CA ALA A 104 7.26 0.18 6.39
C ALA A 104 8.10 1.12 7.27
N ILE A 105 7.52 2.27 7.60
CA ILE A 105 8.16 3.31 8.43
C ILE A 105 7.32 3.49 9.69
N TYR A 106 7.73 2.87 10.78
CA TYR A 106 7.04 2.99 12.06
C TYR A 106 8.04 3.14 13.19
N GLY A 107 7.67 3.87 14.22
CA GLY A 107 8.55 4.21 15.33
C GLY A 107 9.11 2.99 16.05
N GLY A 108 10.41 3.04 16.29
CA GLY A 108 11.14 2.21 17.22
C GLY A 108 12.17 3.11 17.88
N ASN A 109 12.65 2.74 19.05
CA ASN A 109 13.63 3.54 19.80
C ASN A 109 15.06 3.28 19.35
N ASP A 110 15.25 2.69 18.18
CA ASP A 110 16.54 2.26 17.69
C ASP A 110 17.04 3.19 16.59
N ALA A 111 18.17 3.83 16.84
CA ALA A 111 18.86 4.69 15.87
C ALA A 111 19.27 3.92 14.60
N GLN A 112 19.54 2.63 14.71
CA GLN A 112 19.86 1.80 13.55
C GLN A 112 18.67 1.62 12.63
N ASN A 113 17.46 1.47 13.18
CA ASN A 113 16.24 1.42 12.39
C ASN A 113 16.02 2.71 11.62
N PHE A 114 16.27 3.86 12.24
CA PHE A 114 16.13 5.15 11.56
C PHE A 114 17.09 5.25 10.36
N VAL A 115 18.34 4.82 10.53
CA VAL A 115 19.34 4.83 9.46
C VAL A 115 18.95 3.89 8.32
N ALA A 116 18.45 2.70 8.64
CA ALA A 116 17.98 1.74 7.65
C ALA A 116 16.76 2.29 6.86
N GLU A 117 15.82 2.92 7.58
CA GLU A 117 14.66 3.58 6.96
C GLU A 117 15.08 4.72 6.02
N LYS A 118 16.00 5.57 6.47
CA LYS A 118 16.56 6.65 5.66
C LYS A 118 17.16 6.12 4.37
N LYS A 119 17.96 5.07 4.45
CA LYS A 119 18.58 4.46 3.28
C LYS A 119 17.53 3.93 2.31
N ALA A 120 16.52 3.24 2.80
CA ALA A 120 15.42 2.72 2.00
C ALA A 120 14.64 3.85 1.32
N LEU A 121 14.36 4.94 2.04
CA LEU A 121 13.67 6.12 1.49
C LEU A 121 14.49 6.82 0.41
N GLN A 122 15.81 6.89 0.58
CA GLN A 122 16.71 7.48 -0.41
C GLN A 122 16.80 6.62 -1.68
N MET A 123 16.73 5.32 -1.56
CA MET A 123 16.66 4.41 -2.71
C MET A 123 15.34 4.49 -3.45
N GLY A 124 14.29 4.95 -2.78
CA GLY A 124 12.93 5.02 -3.31
C GLY A 124 12.16 3.73 -3.13
N ALA A 125 10.87 3.87 -2.91
CA ALA A 125 9.93 2.75 -2.84
C ALA A 125 8.62 3.19 -3.47
N ASP A 126 7.93 2.26 -4.11
CA ASP A 126 6.65 2.56 -4.75
C ASP A 126 5.56 2.83 -3.72
N ILE A 127 5.57 2.07 -2.63
CA ILE A 127 4.57 2.16 -1.57
C ILE A 127 5.28 2.32 -0.23
N ILE A 128 4.89 3.35 0.52
CA ILE A 128 5.33 3.54 1.91
C ILE A 128 4.12 3.34 2.83
N VAL A 129 4.27 2.44 3.82
CA VAL A 129 3.29 2.28 4.89
C VAL A 129 3.92 2.86 6.16
N CYS A 130 3.30 3.87 6.75
CA CYS A 130 3.95 4.61 7.84
C CYS A 130 3.01 5.03 8.95
N THR A 131 3.59 5.27 10.13
CA THR A 131 2.95 6.04 11.19
C THR A 131 3.35 7.52 11.05
N PRO A 132 2.46 8.48 11.41
CA PRO A 132 2.70 9.90 11.08
C PRO A 132 3.97 10.48 11.68
N GLY A 133 4.19 10.26 12.99
CA GLY A 133 5.32 10.88 13.69
C GLY A 133 6.67 10.49 13.11
N ARG A 134 6.86 9.22 12.85
CA ARG A 134 8.11 8.69 12.29
C ARG A 134 8.33 9.21 10.86
N MET A 135 7.27 9.23 10.06
CA MET A 135 7.37 9.73 8.68
C MET A 135 7.67 11.23 8.63
N ILE A 136 7.06 12.01 9.52
CA ILE A 136 7.34 13.46 9.63
C ILE A 136 8.82 13.68 9.93
N ALA A 137 9.42 12.88 10.82
CA ALA A 137 10.85 12.99 11.13
C ALA A 137 11.71 12.81 9.87
N HIS A 138 11.39 11.85 9.02
CA HIS A 138 12.11 11.66 7.77
C HIS A 138 11.85 12.79 6.77
N LEU A 139 10.61 13.25 6.65
CA LEU A 139 10.25 14.35 5.74
C LEU A 139 11.01 15.65 6.10
N ASN A 140 11.15 15.94 7.38
CA ASN A 140 11.87 17.13 7.86
C ASN A 140 13.36 17.10 7.51
N MET A 141 13.93 15.94 7.26
CA MET A 141 15.34 15.81 6.84
C MET A 141 15.56 16.13 5.36
N GLY A 142 14.52 16.22 4.54
CA GLY A 142 14.55 16.73 3.18
C GLY A 142 14.99 15.75 2.08
N TYR A 143 15.15 14.47 2.38
CA TYR A 143 15.61 13.47 1.39
C TYR A 143 14.48 12.61 0.80
N VAL A 144 13.25 12.79 1.24
CA VAL A 144 12.11 11.98 0.75
C VAL A 144 11.53 12.64 -0.51
N ASN A 145 11.41 11.86 -1.57
CA ASN A 145 10.85 12.32 -2.85
C ASN A 145 9.42 11.77 -3.01
N LEU A 146 8.45 12.60 -2.72
CA LEU A 146 7.03 12.29 -2.89
C LEU A 146 6.50 12.69 -4.26
#